data_9ba9fb3bc3636466c33e399ba9116e17
#
_entry.id   9ba9fb3bc3636466c33e399ba9116e17
#
_cell.length_a   1.000
_cell.length_b   1.000
_cell.length_c   1.000
_cell.angle_alpha   90.00
_cell.angle_beta   90.00
_cell.angle_gamma   90.00
#
_symmetry.space_group_name_H-M   'P 1'
#
loop_
_entity.id
_entity.type
_entity.pdbx_description
1 polymer ?
#
loop_
_entity_poly.entity_id
_entity_poly.type
_entity_poly.pdbx_seq_one_letter_code
_entity_poly.pdbx_strand_id
1 'polypeptide(L)'
;MKAARATQVGLARIATGVSAVVASSMALATNVEPQRWQLNMTPGVTRTAENAYDMHMLMLWICVAIGVVVFGAMAYAMFKFRKSKGAKPDVDFTHSTKLEIIWTVVPIIILVVMAVPATVKVIEQYDTKDHEMTVKVTGYQWMWRYEIVGEDVNFISRLDRESDRIRQSGELPTAESAPHYLRDVDRVLVLPTDTK
;
A
#
# COMPACT_ATOMS: atom_id res chain seq x y z
N MET A 1 -35.17 -14.77 -26.26
CA MET A 1 -34.80 -13.35 -26.19
C MET A 1 -34.82 -12.75 -24.77
N LYS A 2 -35.75 -13.14 -23.85
CA LYS A 2 -35.76 -12.59 -22.46
C LYS A 2 -34.59 -13.00 -21.58
N ALA A 3 -34.05 -14.22 -21.72
CA ALA A 3 -32.93 -14.72 -20.90
C ALA A 3 -31.60 -14.03 -21.21
N ALA A 4 -31.31 -13.71 -22.48
CA ALA A 4 -30.11 -13.02 -22.90
C ALA A 4 -30.04 -11.56 -22.36
N ARG A 5 -31.18 -10.88 -22.28
CA ARG A 5 -31.28 -9.52 -21.71
C ARG A 5 -31.04 -9.48 -20.22
N ALA A 6 -31.48 -10.50 -19.47
CA ALA A 6 -31.28 -10.58 -18.03
C ALA A 6 -29.77 -10.78 -17.67
N THR A 7 -29.06 -11.57 -18.50
CA THR A 7 -27.62 -11.81 -18.31
C THR A 7 -26.78 -10.57 -18.62
N GLN A 8 -27.15 -9.81 -19.67
CA GLN A 8 -26.46 -8.55 -20.00
C GLN A 8 -26.64 -7.47 -18.93
N VAL A 9 -27.84 -7.35 -18.36
CA VAL A 9 -28.11 -6.38 -17.27
C VAL A 9 -27.36 -6.77 -15.98
N GLY A 10 -27.24 -8.05 -15.70
CA GLY A 10 -26.45 -8.54 -14.55
C GLY A 10 -24.95 -8.23 -14.68
N LEU A 11 -24.37 -8.51 -15.84
CA LEU A 11 -22.96 -8.21 -16.12
C LEU A 11 -22.66 -6.71 -16.13
N ALA A 12 -23.56 -5.89 -16.69
CA ALA A 12 -23.41 -4.43 -16.68
C ALA A 12 -23.44 -3.88 -15.23
N ARG A 13 -24.33 -4.38 -14.36
CA ARG A 13 -24.41 -3.96 -12.95
C ARG A 13 -23.17 -4.35 -12.14
N ILE A 14 -22.61 -5.53 -12.40
CA ILE A 14 -21.36 -5.98 -11.76
C ILE A 14 -20.18 -5.11 -12.22
N ALA A 15 -20.07 -4.85 -13.53
CA ALA A 15 -19.04 -3.97 -14.09
C ALA A 15 -19.15 -2.54 -13.55
N THR A 16 -20.36 -1.99 -13.43
CA THR A 16 -20.59 -0.65 -12.86
C THR A 16 -20.25 -0.62 -11.36
N GLY A 17 -20.59 -1.68 -10.62
CA GLY A 17 -20.25 -1.80 -9.20
C GLY A 17 -18.72 -1.85 -8.96
N VAL A 18 -18.00 -2.65 -9.72
CA VAL A 18 -16.54 -2.75 -9.66
C VAL A 18 -15.87 -1.42 -10.04
N SER A 19 -16.36 -0.77 -11.11
CA SER A 19 -15.83 0.54 -11.54
C SER A 19 -16.07 1.63 -10.49
N ALA A 20 -17.22 1.62 -9.81
CA ALA A 20 -17.53 2.58 -8.76
C ALA A 20 -16.64 2.39 -7.52
N VAL A 21 -16.34 1.14 -7.13
CA VAL A 21 -15.44 0.84 -6.01
C VAL A 21 -13.99 1.27 -6.33
N VAL A 22 -13.52 1.03 -7.56
CA VAL A 22 -12.19 1.47 -8.00
C VAL A 22 -12.10 3.00 -8.09
N ALA A 23 -13.14 3.67 -8.58
CA ALA A 23 -13.18 5.14 -8.66
C ALA A 23 -13.23 5.80 -7.27
N SER A 24 -13.94 5.19 -6.30
CA SER A 24 -13.99 5.72 -4.91
C SER A 24 -12.64 5.62 -4.20
N SER A 25 -11.87 4.55 -4.45
CA SER A 25 -10.54 4.42 -3.85
C SER A 25 -9.52 5.39 -4.44
N MET A 26 -9.67 5.83 -5.68
CA MET A 26 -8.82 6.86 -6.29
C MET A 26 -9.13 8.29 -5.80
N ALA A 27 -10.39 8.58 -5.43
CA ALA A 27 -10.78 9.91 -4.94
C ALA A 27 -10.32 10.20 -3.49
N LEU A 28 -9.97 9.18 -2.71
CA LEU A 28 -9.53 9.32 -1.31
C LEU A 28 -8.03 9.59 -1.15
N ALA A 29 -7.26 9.56 -2.24
CA ALA A 29 -5.79 9.67 -2.21
C ALA A 29 -5.26 11.13 -2.10
N THR A 30 -6.11 12.13 -1.93
CA THR A 30 -5.70 13.55 -1.94
C THR A 30 -5.44 14.15 -0.54
N ASN A 31 -5.72 13.43 0.53
CA ASN A 31 -5.47 13.90 1.88
C ASN A 31 -4.11 13.40 2.40
N VAL A 32 -3.31 14.32 2.89
CA VAL A 32 -1.99 14.03 3.49
C VAL A 32 -2.15 13.24 4.79
N GLU A 33 -3.26 13.44 5.53
CA GLU A 33 -3.55 12.69 6.75
C GLU A 33 -4.17 11.32 6.45
N PRO A 34 -3.75 10.27 7.18
CA PRO A 34 -4.36 8.95 7.08
C PRO A 34 -5.86 9.00 7.42
N GLN A 35 -6.68 8.48 6.55
CA GLN A 35 -8.13 8.43 6.74
C GLN A 35 -8.56 7.06 7.30
N ARG A 36 -9.67 7.05 8.04
CA ARG A 36 -10.24 5.79 8.53
C ARG A 36 -10.60 4.89 7.34
N TRP A 37 -10.16 3.63 7.38
CA TRP A 37 -10.36 2.64 6.31
C TRP A 37 -9.59 2.94 5.00
N GLN A 38 -8.58 3.78 5.06
CA GLN A 38 -7.73 4.03 3.92
C GLN A 38 -6.98 2.75 3.50
N LEU A 39 -7.17 2.34 2.24
CA LEU A 39 -6.57 1.12 1.70
C LEU A 39 -5.21 1.37 1.01
N ASN A 40 -4.90 2.61 0.69
CA ASN A 40 -3.67 2.97 -0.01
C ASN A 40 -2.81 3.91 0.84
N MET A 41 -1.53 4.02 0.49
CA MET A 41 -0.62 4.98 1.08
C MET A 41 -1.07 6.42 0.78
N THR A 42 -0.77 7.35 1.68
CA THR A 42 -0.90 8.78 1.40
C THR A 42 0.14 9.22 0.37
N PRO A 43 -0.16 10.22 -0.49
CA PRO A 43 0.83 10.78 -1.39
C PRO A 43 2.02 11.36 -0.62
N GLY A 44 3.22 11.17 -1.16
CA GLY A 44 4.43 11.75 -0.60
C GLY A 44 4.50 13.25 -0.85
N VAL A 45 5.14 13.99 0.07
CA VAL A 45 5.44 15.42 -0.07
C VAL A 45 6.93 15.66 -0.33
N THR A 46 7.76 14.62 -0.28
CA THR A 46 9.18 14.66 -0.62
C THR A 46 9.45 13.75 -1.81
N ARG A 47 10.51 14.04 -2.56
CA ARG A 47 10.93 13.20 -3.70
C ARG A 47 11.11 11.73 -3.31
N THR A 48 11.67 11.48 -2.13
CA THR A 48 11.85 10.11 -1.61
C THR A 48 10.50 9.44 -1.31
N ALA A 49 9.55 10.18 -0.72
CA ALA A 49 8.22 9.67 -0.43
C ALA A 49 7.40 9.44 -1.71
N GLU A 50 7.52 10.30 -2.73
CA GLU A 50 6.92 10.08 -4.06
C GLU A 50 7.47 8.82 -4.72
N ASN A 51 8.80 8.64 -4.70
CA ASN A 51 9.44 7.43 -5.22
C ASN A 51 8.93 6.16 -4.51
N ALA A 52 8.73 6.21 -3.19
CA ALA A 52 8.16 5.10 -2.42
C ALA A 52 6.71 4.82 -2.82
N TYR A 53 5.91 5.87 -3.02
CA TYR A 53 4.53 5.75 -3.48
C TYR A 53 4.45 5.14 -4.88
N ASP A 54 5.26 5.61 -5.83
CA ASP A 54 5.30 5.10 -7.21
C ASP A 54 5.68 3.61 -7.24
N MET A 55 6.68 3.22 -6.45
CA MET A 55 7.07 1.81 -6.33
C MET A 55 5.96 0.96 -5.72
N HIS A 56 5.28 1.46 -4.69
CA HIS A 56 4.13 0.79 -4.11
C HIS A 56 3.02 0.58 -5.15
N MET A 57 2.69 1.63 -5.91
CA MET A 57 1.65 1.55 -6.95
C MET A 57 2.03 0.58 -8.08
N LEU A 58 3.29 0.57 -8.51
CA LEU A 58 3.78 -0.42 -9.48
C LEU A 58 3.57 -1.85 -8.98
N MET A 59 4.01 -2.15 -7.74
CA MET A 59 3.84 -3.46 -7.13
C MET A 59 2.36 -3.83 -6.98
N LEU A 60 1.53 -2.90 -6.55
CA LEU A 60 0.09 -3.09 -6.40
C LEU A 60 -0.56 -3.49 -7.73
N TRP A 61 -0.26 -2.78 -8.81
CA TRP A 61 -0.84 -3.10 -10.12
C TRP A 61 -0.37 -4.44 -10.69
N ILE A 62 0.89 -4.82 -10.45
CA ILE A 62 1.38 -6.15 -10.79
C ILE A 62 0.62 -7.23 -10.00
N CYS A 63 0.44 -7.04 -8.69
CA CYS A 63 -0.34 -7.96 -7.87
C CYS A 63 -1.81 -8.05 -8.31
N VAL A 64 -2.43 -6.93 -8.68
CA VAL A 64 -3.80 -6.90 -9.22
C VAL A 64 -3.88 -7.70 -10.52
N ALA A 65 -2.94 -7.50 -11.44
CA ALA A 65 -2.89 -8.25 -12.70
C ALA A 65 -2.76 -9.75 -12.46
N ILE A 66 -1.86 -10.18 -11.59
CA ILE A 66 -1.71 -11.59 -11.18
C ILE A 66 -3.02 -12.10 -10.56
N GLY A 67 -3.61 -11.34 -9.65
CA GLY A 67 -4.87 -11.68 -9.00
C GLY A 67 -6.01 -11.89 -10.01
N VAL A 68 -6.16 -10.99 -10.97
CA VAL A 68 -7.17 -11.10 -12.04
C VAL A 68 -6.99 -12.40 -12.84
N VAL A 69 -5.75 -12.73 -13.22
CA VAL A 69 -5.47 -13.97 -13.97
C VAL A 69 -5.78 -15.21 -13.13
N VAL A 70 -5.28 -15.27 -11.89
CA VAL A 70 -5.44 -16.44 -11.02
C VAL A 70 -6.90 -16.63 -10.60
N PHE A 71 -7.54 -15.59 -10.06
CA PHE A 71 -8.95 -15.69 -9.66
C PHE A 71 -9.89 -15.87 -10.85
N GLY A 72 -9.55 -15.30 -12.00
CA GLY A 72 -10.27 -15.52 -13.25
C GLY A 72 -10.21 -17.00 -13.69
N ALA A 73 -9.03 -17.60 -13.65
CA ALA A 73 -8.85 -19.02 -13.95
C ALA A 73 -9.60 -19.91 -12.95
N MET A 74 -9.52 -19.59 -11.66
CA MET A 74 -10.26 -20.31 -10.61
C MET A 74 -11.77 -20.20 -10.81
N ALA A 75 -12.28 -19.00 -11.04
CA ALA A 75 -13.70 -18.78 -11.31
C ALA A 75 -14.17 -19.56 -12.54
N TYR A 76 -13.41 -19.48 -13.65
CA TYR A 76 -13.68 -20.27 -14.84
C TYR A 76 -13.75 -21.77 -14.53
N ALA A 77 -12.79 -22.31 -13.81
CA ALA A 77 -12.76 -23.72 -13.42
C ALA A 77 -13.98 -24.10 -12.58
N MET A 78 -14.32 -23.29 -11.57
CA MET A 78 -15.46 -23.53 -10.68
C MET A 78 -16.80 -23.50 -11.44
N PHE A 79 -16.96 -22.63 -12.44
CA PHE A 79 -18.19 -22.52 -13.20
C PHE A 79 -18.30 -23.58 -14.30
N LYS A 80 -17.19 -23.91 -14.99
CA LYS A 80 -17.17 -24.84 -16.11
C LYS A 80 -17.19 -26.29 -15.66
N PHE A 81 -16.39 -26.64 -14.66
CA PHE A 81 -16.16 -28.02 -14.26
C PHE A 81 -16.96 -28.44 -13.02
N ARG A 82 -18.00 -27.71 -12.66
CA ARG A 82 -18.82 -28.09 -11.49
C ARG A 82 -19.64 -29.37 -11.78
N LYS A 83 -19.82 -30.19 -10.74
CA LYS A 83 -20.52 -31.46 -10.80
C LYS A 83 -21.95 -31.36 -11.37
N SER A 84 -22.66 -30.27 -11.09
CA SER A 84 -24.02 -30.04 -11.60
C SER A 84 -24.11 -29.89 -13.14
N LYS A 85 -22.99 -29.69 -13.83
CA LYS A 85 -22.88 -29.67 -15.29
C LYS A 85 -22.44 -31.01 -15.90
N GLY A 86 -22.37 -32.06 -15.08
CA GLY A 86 -21.96 -33.38 -15.53
C GLY A 86 -20.45 -33.49 -15.85
N ALA A 87 -19.64 -32.58 -15.33
CA ALA A 87 -18.19 -32.63 -15.51
C ALA A 87 -17.63 -33.92 -14.95
N LYS A 88 -16.85 -34.67 -15.75
CA LYS A 88 -16.12 -35.86 -15.34
C LYS A 88 -14.65 -35.48 -15.16
N PRO A 89 -13.98 -35.92 -14.08
CA PRO A 89 -12.56 -35.70 -13.92
C PRO A 89 -11.78 -36.47 -15.00
N ASP A 90 -10.78 -35.80 -15.58
CA ASP A 90 -9.79 -36.44 -16.42
C ASP A 90 -8.71 -37.03 -15.52
N VAL A 91 -8.78 -38.33 -15.30
CA VAL A 91 -7.88 -39.05 -14.39
C VAL A 91 -6.56 -39.44 -15.06
N ASP A 92 -6.47 -39.35 -16.38
CA ASP A 92 -5.29 -39.72 -17.16
C ASP A 92 -4.30 -38.54 -17.28
N PHE A 93 -4.81 -37.31 -17.13
CA PHE A 93 -4.01 -36.07 -17.17
C PHE A 93 -3.40 -35.76 -15.80
N THR A 94 -2.22 -36.35 -15.52
CA THR A 94 -1.53 -36.17 -14.23
C THR A 94 -0.33 -35.22 -14.30
N HIS A 95 0.21 -34.93 -15.50
CA HIS A 95 1.46 -34.21 -15.67
C HIS A 95 1.49 -33.41 -16.98
N SER A 96 2.04 -32.20 -16.95
CA SER A 96 2.29 -31.37 -18.13
C SER A 96 3.54 -30.51 -18.00
N THR A 97 4.64 -30.98 -18.58
CA THR A 97 5.93 -30.25 -18.60
C THR A 97 5.82 -28.82 -19.12
N LYS A 98 4.93 -28.57 -20.09
CA LYS A 98 4.71 -27.19 -20.62
C LYS A 98 4.13 -26.26 -19.55
N LEU A 99 3.14 -26.72 -18.79
CA LEU A 99 2.55 -25.93 -17.70
C LEU A 99 3.58 -25.68 -16.59
N GLU A 100 4.38 -26.70 -16.25
CA GLU A 100 5.44 -26.57 -15.23
C GLU A 100 6.47 -25.50 -15.61
N ILE A 101 6.91 -25.48 -16.85
CA ILE A 101 7.82 -24.44 -17.35
C ILE A 101 7.14 -23.06 -17.27
N ILE A 102 5.89 -22.94 -17.69
CA ILE A 102 5.18 -21.66 -17.69
C ILE A 102 5.06 -21.10 -16.26
N TRP A 103 4.56 -21.89 -15.31
CA TRP A 103 4.36 -21.38 -13.95
C TRP A 103 5.66 -21.17 -13.17
N THR A 104 6.77 -21.69 -13.64
CA THR A 104 8.10 -21.43 -13.09
C THR A 104 8.72 -20.18 -13.73
N VAL A 105 8.72 -20.09 -15.05
CA VAL A 105 9.42 -19.03 -15.80
C VAL A 105 8.70 -17.68 -15.67
N VAL A 106 7.36 -17.67 -15.74
CA VAL A 106 6.59 -16.41 -15.66
C VAL A 106 6.82 -15.66 -14.35
N PRO A 107 6.73 -16.27 -13.16
CA PRO A 107 7.07 -15.58 -11.91
C PRO A 107 8.52 -15.09 -11.85
N ILE A 108 9.47 -15.85 -12.36
CA ILE A 108 10.89 -15.43 -12.41
C ILE A 108 11.04 -14.16 -13.26
N ILE A 109 10.42 -14.11 -14.43
CA ILE A 109 10.45 -12.92 -15.30
C ILE A 109 9.83 -11.71 -14.58
N ILE A 110 8.69 -11.89 -13.93
CA ILE A 110 8.04 -10.82 -13.15
C ILE A 110 8.97 -10.28 -12.08
N LEU A 111 9.62 -11.15 -11.30
CA LEU A 111 10.56 -10.75 -10.25
C LEU A 111 11.77 -9.99 -10.81
N VAL A 112 12.34 -10.44 -11.93
CA VAL A 112 13.46 -9.75 -12.58
C VAL A 112 13.05 -8.36 -13.07
N VAL A 113 11.88 -8.25 -13.70
CA VAL A 113 11.34 -6.95 -14.17
C VAL A 113 11.10 -5.99 -13.00
N MET A 114 10.66 -6.49 -11.85
CA MET A 114 10.45 -5.68 -10.64
C MET A 114 11.76 -5.28 -9.95
N ALA A 115 12.77 -6.14 -9.98
CA ALA A 115 14.04 -5.91 -9.30
C ALA A 115 14.80 -4.69 -9.86
N VAL A 116 14.73 -4.44 -11.16
CA VAL A 116 15.46 -3.33 -11.79
C VAL A 116 14.99 -1.97 -11.27
N PRO A 117 13.71 -1.57 -11.39
CA PRO A 117 13.24 -0.29 -10.88
C PRO A 117 13.37 -0.19 -9.36
N ALA A 118 13.15 -1.27 -8.60
CA ALA A 118 13.32 -1.30 -7.16
C ALA A 118 14.76 -0.97 -6.76
N THR A 119 15.74 -1.58 -7.42
CA THR A 119 17.17 -1.32 -7.16
C THR A 119 17.54 0.13 -7.44
N VAL A 120 17.07 0.71 -8.55
CA VAL A 120 17.32 2.12 -8.88
C VAL A 120 16.78 3.04 -7.78
N LYS A 121 15.52 2.80 -7.34
CA LYS A 121 14.90 3.63 -6.30
C LYS A 121 15.56 3.49 -4.93
N VAL A 122 16.03 2.30 -4.58
CA VAL A 122 16.83 2.09 -3.35
C VAL A 122 18.15 2.87 -3.43
N ILE A 123 18.86 2.84 -4.56
CA ILE A 123 20.09 3.62 -4.74
C ILE A 123 19.81 5.12 -4.62
N GLU A 124 18.74 5.63 -5.23
CA GLU A 124 18.32 7.03 -5.10
C GLU A 124 18.04 7.45 -3.64
N GLN A 125 17.51 6.56 -2.81
CA GLN A 125 17.27 6.83 -1.38
C GLN A 125 18.57 7.04 -0.57
N TYR A 126 19.68 6.45 -0.99
CA TYR A 126 20.98 6.62 -0.34
C TYR A 126 21.78 7.81 -0.89
N ASP A 127 21.22 8.60 -1.79
CA ASP A 127 21.89 9.79 -2.31
C ASP A 127 21.82 10.93 -1.28
N THR A 128 22.94 11.11 -0.58
CA THR A 128 23.16 12.18 0.41
C THR A 128 24.03 13.30 -0.12
N LYS A 129 24.33 13.34 -1.43
CA LYS A 129 25.16 14.39 -2.04
C LYS A 129 24.42 15.72 -2.07
N ASP A 130 25.19 16.79 -1.96
CA ASP A 130 24.72 18.17 -2.07
C ASP A 130 23.56 18.49 -1.08
N HIS A 131 23.65 17.96 0.15
CA HIS A 131 22.72 18.30 1.22
C HIS A 131 23.01 19.68 1.80
N GLU A 132 21.97 20.47 2.05
CA GLU A 132 22.03 21.79 2.67
C GLU A 132 21.89 21.71 4.18
N MET A 133 21.14 20.71 4.68
CA MET A 133 20.88 20.50 6.08
C MET A 133 21.00 19.01 6.45
N THR A 134 21.57 18.73 7.63
CA THR A 134 21.58 17.38 8.18
C THR A 134 20.90 17.38 9.54
N VAL A 135 19.82 16.59 9.64
CA VAL A 135 19.11 16.37 10.91
C VAL A 135 19.46 14.98 11.44
N LYS A 136 20.13 14.94 12.59
CA LYS A 136 20.41 13.70 13.27
C LYS A 136 19.24 13.35 14.21
N VAL A 137 18.62 12.20 13.95
CA VAL A 137 17.51 11.70 14.75
C VAL A 137 17.97 10.52 15.58
N THR A 138 17.82 10.62 16.91
CA THR A 138 18.18 9.54 17.84
C THR A 138 16.94 9.07 18.56
N GLY A 139 16.61 7.78 18.40
CA GLY A 139 15.49 7.13 19.07
C GLY A 139 15.88 6.63 20.46
N TYR A 140 15.04 6.93 21.43
CA TYR A 140 15.07 6.37 22.78
C TYR A 140 13.74 5.68 23.08
N GLN A 141 13.68 4.84 24.05
CA GLN A 141 12.42 4.35 24.62
C GLN A 141 11.83 5.44 25.50
N TRP A 142 10.91 6.11 25.13
CA TRP A 142 9.83 6.27 24.15
C TRP A 142 9.84 7.75 23.75
N MET A 143 10.95 8.25 23.20
CA MET A 143 11.13 9.64 22.81
C MET A 143 12.15 9.74 21.68
N TRP A 144 12.17 10.89 21.00
CA TRP A 144 13.10 11.19 19.92
C TRP A 144 13.93 12.42 20.27
N ARG A 145 15.22 12.37 20.01
CA ARG A 145 16.07 13.55 20.02
C ARG A 145 16.34 13.97 18.60
N TYR A 146 16.16 15.26 18.35
CA TYR A 146 16.50 15.91 17.09
C TYR A 146 17.66 16.87 17.32
N GLU A 147 18.65 16.80 16.42
CA GLU A 147 19.87 17.60 16.45
C GLU A 147 20.16 18.05 15.03
N ILE A 148 20.23 19.36 14.77
CA ILE A 148 20.63 19.92 13.48
C ILE A 148 22.14 20.05 13.50
N VAL A 149 22.81 19.27 12.65
CA VAL A 149 24.28 19.21 12.62
C VAL A 149 24.83 20.55 12.08
N GLY A 150 25.70 21.18 12.85
CA GLY A 150 26.27 22.49 12.50
C GLY A 150 25.54 23.69 13.14
N GLU A 151 24.40 23.46 13.77
CA GLU A 151 23.61 24.46 14.45
C GLU A 151 23.46 24.11 15.95
N ASP A 152 23.24 25.11 16.77
CA ASP A 152 22.97 24.91 18.21
C ASP A 152 21.48 24.57 18.47
N VAL A 153 20.93 23.66 17.68
CA VAL A 153 19.56 23.21 17.80
C VAL A 153 19.55 21.73 18.20
N ASN A 154 19.13 21.48 19.45
CA ASN A 154 19.00 20.14 20.01
C ASN A 154 17.80 20.09 20.96
N PHE A 155 16.87 19.19 20.72
CA PHE A 155 15.71 19.03 21.60
C PHE A 155 15.20 17.60 21.62
N ILE A 156 14.42 17.26 22.66
CA ILE A 156 13.76 15.99 22.80
C ILE A 156 12.27 16.21 22.55
N SER A 157 11.69 15.34 21.73
CA SER A 157 10.26 15.26 21.43
C SER A 157 9.69 14.00 22.09
N ARG A 158 8.60 14.16 22.81
CA ARG A 158 7.91 13.09 23.54
C ARG A 158 6.44 13.09 23.16
N LEU A 159 5.74 12.03 23.58
CA LEU A 159 4.30 11.99 23.47
C LEU A 159 3.70 13.21 24.19
N ASP A 160 2.69 13.83 23.57
CA ASP A 160 1.93 14.93 24.16
C ASP A 160 1.37 14.56 25.55
N ARG A 161 1.34 15.55 26.45
CA ARG A 161 0.95 15.34 27.85
C ARG A 161 -0.47 14.82 28.01
N GLU A 162 -1.40 15.30 27.18
CA GLU A 162 -2.79 14.84 27.26
C GLU A 162 -2.92 13.41 26.74
N SER A 163 -2.26 13.07 25.67
CA SER A 163 -2.18 11.70 25.16
C SER A 163 -1.55 10.76 26.19
N ASP A 164 -0.50 11.21 26.89
CA ASP A 164 0.16 10.42 27.95
C ASP A 164 -0.74 10.24 29.17
N ARG A 165 -1.48 11.29 29.58
CA ARG A 165 -2.47 11.23 30.66
C ARG A 165 -3.57 10.20 30.37
N ILE A 166 -4.16 10.26 29.16
CA ILE A 166 -5.20 9.33 28.73
C ILE A 166 -4.65 7.90 28.73
N ARG A 167 -3.43 7.69 28.20
CA ARG A 167 -2.78 6.38 28.20
C ARG A 167 -2.59 5.81 29.59
N GLN A 168 -2.20 6.65 30.56
CA GLN A 168 -1.98 6.23 31.95
C GLN A 168 -3.27 6.00 32.73
N SER A 169 -4.35 6.72 32.41
CA SER A 169 -5.65 6.52 33.05
C SER A 169 -6.34 5.22 32.66
N GLY A 170 -5.94 4.60 31.55
CA GLY A 170 -6.61 3.42 30.98
C GLY A 170 -7.94 3.73 30.28
N GLU A 171 -8.28 5.00 30.13
CA GLU A 171 -9.43 5.43 29.34
C GLU A 171 -9.25 5.06 27.88
N LEU A 172 -10.34 4.67 27.21
CA LEU A 172 -10.37 4.45 25.79
C LEU A 172 -10.90 5.72 25.10
N PRO A 173 -10.05 6.55 24.51
CA PRO A 173 -10.50 7.78 23.88
C PRO A 173 -11.28 7.48 22.60
N THR A 174 -12.26 8.31 22.31
CA THR A 174 -12.96 8.30 21.02
C THR A 174 -12.25 9.22 20.03
N ALA A 175 -12.51 9.04 18.74
CA ALA A 175 -11.98 9.93 17.71
C ALA A 175 -12.44 11.41 17.86
N GLU A 176 -13.55 11.63 18.58
CA GLU A 176 -14.09 12.96 18.86
C GLU A 176 -13.40 13.61 20.06
N SER A 177 -13.12 12.82 21.14
CA SER A 177 -12.50 13.33 22.37
C SER A 177 -10.99 13.52 22.22
N ALA A 178 -10.30 12.72 21.43
CA ALA A 178 -8.87 12.80 21.20
C ALA A 178 -8.50 12.38 19.76
N PRO A 179 -8.72 13.24 18.77
CA PRO A 179 -8.54 12.91 17.34
C PRO A 179 -7.09 12.54 16.99
N HIS A 180 -6.12 13.06 17.73
CA HIS A 180 -4.69 12.81 17.52
C HIS A 180 -4.05 11.97 18.62
N TYR A 181 -4.85 11.18 19.35
CA TYR A 181 -4.35 10.32 20.42
C TYR A 181 -3.18 9.43 19.96
N LEU A 182 -2.09 9.44 20.72
CA LEU A 182 -0.80 8.79 20.45
C LEU A 182 -0.06 9.29 19.20
N ARG A 183 -0.51 10.38 18.56
CA ARG A 183 0.16 10.97 17.39
C ARG A 183 0.76 12.34 17.67
N ASP A 184 0.19 13.09 18.59
CA ASP A 184 0.70 14.40 18.97
C ASP A 184 1.94 14.30 19.86
N VAL A 185 2.83 15.24 19.69
CA VAL A 185 4.08 15.37 20.43
C VAL A 185 4.19 16.73 21.10
N ASP A 186 4.94 16.81 22.19
CA ASP A 186 5.17 18.04 22.95
C ASP A 186 6.02 19.07 22.19
N ARG A 187 6.92 18.61 21.31
CA ARG A 187 7.76 19.44 20.44
C ARG A 187 7.85 18.86 19.05
N VAL A 188 7.31 19.58 18.09
CA VAL A 188 7.30 19.21 16.68
C VAL A 188 8.62 19.61 16.02
N LEU A 189 9.18 18.74 15.21
CA LEU A 189 10.30 19.07 14.32
C LEU A 189 9.74 19.88 13.14
N VAL A 190 10.19 21.12 13.01
CA VAL A 190 9.84 22.01 11.89
C VAL A 190 11.05 22.12 10.98
N LEU A 191 10.87 21.82 9.70
CA LEU A 191 11.90 21.87 8.68
C LEU A 191 11.50 22.85 7.58
N PRO A 192 12.47 23.56 6.96
CA PRO A 192 12.18 24.39 5.79
C PRO A 192 11.73 23.52 4.60
N THR A 193 10.91 24.06 3.74
CA THR A 193 10.57 23.46 2.44
C THR A 193 11.69 23.70 1.43
N ASP A 194 11.70 22.90 0.35
CA ASP A 194 12.66 23.02 -0.75
C ASP A 194 14.14 22.93 -0.33
N THR A 195 14.40 22.23 0.77
CA THR A 195 15.75 22.01 1.32
C THR A 195 16.14 20.54 1.19
N LYS A 196 17.35 20.27 0.73
CA LYS A 196 17.88 18.90 0.59
C LYS A 196 18.70 18.50 1.81
#